data_9c0f742252de16bb2b425a11f2448ecc
#
_entry.id   9c0f742252de16bb2b425a11f2448ecc
#
_cell.length_a   1.000
_cell.length_b   1.000
_cell.length_c   1.000
_cell.angle_alpha   90.00
_cell.angle_beta   90.00
_cell.angle_gamma   90.00
#
_symmetry.space_group_name_H-M   'P 1'
#
loop_
_entity.id
_entity.type
_entity.pdbx_description
1 polymer ?
#
loop_
_entity_poly.entity_id
_entity_poly.type
_entity_poly.pdbx_seq_one_letter_code
_entity_poly.pdbx_strand_id
1 'polypeptide(L)'
;IANELLQTEKAYVARLNLLDKVFYAKLIEEARKDTFTMDVVKNIFSNISSIHTFHSQFLLPDLEKRMGEWTSTPRIGDILQKLTPFLKMYAEYVRNFDHAMDLLKQWTDRSPPFKAIILEIQSQEACGSLSLQHHMLEPVQRVPRYEMLLKDYLKKLPQDHIDRRDAEKSLEIIAMAATHSNTAIRKTENLKKLLEIYEMLGEEEDIVNPSNELIKEGHILKLAARNTSAMDRYLFLFNNMLLYCVPKFSLVGQKFTVRTRIGIEGMKVMETYNEDYPHTFQVSGKERTLELQARYRPEHLLEVLAFIMHAVYHSKNETFKSAFKDVEEVTDLKISELGKRAPRWIRDNEVTMCMKCKESFNAITRRRHHCRACGYVVCWKCSDYKATLEYEGNKMNKVCKDCFCILTGHIDSEEREGKKKGILEVSSGSCDLSIMCGFLQYCEKNKPWQKVWCVIPQKEALVLYLYGAPQDVKAQSTIPLLGYLVEDSPRPTDPPVSFRLSQSKSVHSFAAESEELKQRWLKVIHMAVTGEVPKPDGVCDLSAL
;
A
#
# COMPACT_ATOMS: atom_id res chain seq x y z
N ILE A 1 11.76 -17.53 37.70
CA ILE A 1 11.95 -17.98 36.30
C ILE A 1 12.32 -19.46 36.23
N ALA A 2 13.37 -19.95 36.93
CA ALA A 2 13.77 -21.36 36.86
C ALA A 2 12.64 -22.32 37.31
N ASN A 3 11.93 -21.97 38.37
CA ASN A 3 10.76 -22.74 38.81
C ASN A 3 9.59 -22.67 37.79
N GLU A 4 9.38 -21.51 37.17
CA GLU A 4 8.42 -21.33 36.09
C GLU A 4 8.73 -22.22 34.89
N LEU A 5 10.02 -22.29 34.49
CA LEU A 5 10.50 -23.20 33.46
C LEU A 5 10.14 -24.64 33.79
N LEU A 6 10.41 -25.10 35.03
CA LEU A 6 10.08 -26.45 35.47
C LEU A 6 8.54 -26.71 35.44
N GLN A 7 7.74 -25.79 35.97
CA GLN A 7 6.28 -25.98 36.03
C GLN A 7 5.66 -26.02 34.62
N THR A 8 6.14 -25.14 33.72
CA THR A 8 5.69 -25.14 32.32
C THR A 8 6.19 -26.36 31.57
N GLU A 9 7.34 -26.93 31.92
CA GLU A 9 7.86 -28.16 31.33
C GLU A 9 7.01 -29.37 31.74
N LYS A 10 6.64 -29.46 33.01
CA LYS A 10 5.71 -30.51 33.51
C LYS A 10 4.38 -30.48 32.74
N ALA A 11 3.79 -29.30 32.60
CA ALA A 11 2.56 -29.14 31.86
C ALA A 11 2.73 -29.53 30.39
N TYR A 12 3.84 -29.16 29.79
CA TYR A 12 4.15 -29.47 28.39
C TYR A 12 4.32 -30.98 28.18
N VAL A 13 5.06 -31.68 29.03
CA VAL A 13 5.22 -33.14 28.96
C VAL A 13 3.85 -33.85 29.12
N ALA A 14 2.98 -33.38 30.00
CA ALA A 14 1.63 -33.89 30.11
C ALA A 14 0.83 -33.74 28.78
N ARG A 15 0.96 -32.62 28.11
CA ARG A 15 0.35 -32.40 26.77
C ARG A 15 0.95 -33.31 25.70
N LEU A 16 2.26 -33.48 25.69
CA LEU A 16 2.94 -34.40 24.77
C LEU A 16 2.47 -35.85 25.02
N ASN A 17 2.32 -36.25 26.27
CA ASN A 17 1.78 -37.57 26.60
C ASN A 17 0.34 -37.76 26.09
N LEU A 18 -0.51 -36.74 26.23
CA LEU A 18 -1.86 -36.75 25.67
C LEU A 18 -1.86 -36.94 24.16
N LEU A 19 -1.01 -36.20 23.44
CA LEU A 19 -0.88 -36.30 21.98
C LEU A 19 -0.35 -37.67 21.53
N ASP A 20 0.72 -38.16 22.17
CA ASP A 20 1.43 -39.37 21.74
C ASP A 20 0.74 -40.66 22.24
N LYS A 21 0.40 -40.75 23.53
CA LYS A 21 -0.08 -41.98 24.16
C LYS A 21 -1.61 -42.12 24.17
N VAL A 22 -2.33 -41.00 23.99
CA VAL A 22 -3.81 -41.07 24.00
C VAL A 22 -4.34 -40.88 22.57
N PHE A 23 -4.13 -39.73 21.93
CA PHE A 23 -4.66 -39.48 20.58
C PHE A 23 -4.00 -40.36 19.53
N TYR A 24 -2.67 -40.26 19.36
CA TYR A 24 -1.94 -40.99 18.35
C TYR A 24 -2.07 -42.49 18.50
N ALA A 25 -1.89 -43.02 19.72
CA ALA A 25 -1.96 -44.45 19.98
C ALA A 25 -3.36 -45.03 19.67
N LYS A 26 -4.43 -44.34 20.09
CA LYS A 26 -5.80 -44.79 19.82
C LYS A 26 -6.17 -44.75 18.34
N LEU A 27 -5.77 -43.68 17.64
CA LEU A 27 -6.00 -43.57 16.19
C LEU A 27 -5.19 -44.61 15.38
N ILE A 28 -3.95 -44.92 15.78
CA ILE A 28 -3.17 -46.01 15.17
C ILE A 28 -3.79 -47.37 15.41
N GLU A 29 -4.32 -47.61 16.61
CA GLU A 29 -5.01 -48.88 16.91
C GLU A 29 -6.26 -49.09 16.04
N GLU A 30 -7.07 -48.02 15.86
CA GLU A 30 -8.26 -48.08 14.99
C GLU A 30 -7.87 -48.18 13.49
N ALA A 31 -6.80 -47.51 13.05
CA ALA A 31 -6.30 -47.63 11.69
C ALA A 31 -5.87 -49.07 11.35
N ARG A 32 -5.40 -49.88 12.32
CA ARG A 32 -5.12 -51.31 12.14
C ARG A 32 -6.35 -52.15 11.85
N LYS A 33 -7.55 -51.65 12.11
CA LYS A 33 -8.85 -52.27 11.83
C LYS A 33 -9.41 -51.86 10.45
N ASP A 34 -8.57 -51.28 9.60
CA ASP A 34 -8.90 -50.81 8.24
C ASP A 34 -10.01 -49.73 8.15
N THR A 35 -10.28 -49.05 9.26
CA THR A 35 -11.26 -47.95 9.29
C THR A 35 -10.79 -46.70 8.58
N PHE A 36 -9.48 -46.46 8.57
CA PHE A 36 -8.75 -45.40 7.82
C PHE A 36 -7.27 -45.74 7.75
N THR A 37 -6.51 -45.05 6.88
CA THR A 37 -5.12 -45.40 6.62
C THR A 37 -4.18 -44.97 7.75
N MET A 38 -3.25 -45.87 8.12
CA MET A 38 -2.21 -45.57 9.12
C MET A 38 -1.32 -44.41 8.71
N ASP A 39 -1.08 -44.22 7.42
CA ASP A 39 -0.22 -43.14 6.92
C ASP A 39 -0.80 -41.75 7.17
N VAL A 40 -2.13 -41.63 7.14
CA VAL A 40 -2.81 -40.38 7.50
C VAL A 40 -2.53 -40.02 8.96
N VAL A 41 -2.68 -40.97 9.87
CA VAL A 41 -2.42 -40.75 11.30
C VAL A 41 -0.95 -40.36 11.54
N LYS A 42 -0.01 -41.08 10.88
CA LYS A 42 1.41 -40.76 10.96
C LYS A 42 1.72 -39.37 10.43
N ASN A 43 1.11 -38.97 9.33
CA ASN A 43 1.30 -37.64 8.77
C ASN A 43 0.69 -36.52 9.63
N ILE A 44 -0.43 -36.77 10.32
CA ILE A 44 -1.02 -35.81 11.25
C ILE A 44 -0.11 -35.58 12.46
N PHE A 45 0.37 -36.64 13.10
CA PHE A 45 1.15 -36.54 14.33
C PHE A 45 2.65 -36.35 14.10
N SER A 46 3.14 -36.57 12.89
CA SER A 46 4.55 -36.38 12.52
C SER A 46 5.50 -37.11 13.50
N ASN A 47 6.47 -36.40 14.02
CA ASN A 47 7.49 -36.91 14.95
C ASN A 47 7.17 -36.62 16.43
N ILE A 48 5.88 -36.53 16.79
CA ILE A 48 5.45 -36.20 18.16
C ILE A 48 6.00 -37.17 19.22
N SER A 49 6.11 -38.46 18.88
CA SER A 49 6.65 -39.48 19.78
C SER A 49 8.12 -39.23 20.12
N SER A 50 8.93 -38.78 19.16
CA SER A 50 10.34 -38.42 19.38
C SER A 50 10.46 -37.18 20.27
N ILE A 51 9.61 -36.17 20.05
CA ILE A 51 9.57 -34.97 20.88
C ILE A 51 9.16 -35.35 22.31
N HIS A 52 8.10 -36.14 22.47
CA HIS A 52 7.64 -36.61 23.78
C HIS A 52 8.72 -37.38 24.54
N THR A 53 9.38 -38.32 23.88
CA THR A 53 10.46 -39.12 24.48
C THR A 53 11.61 -38.24 24.99
N PHE A 54 12.04 -37.27 24.19
CA PHE A 54 13.11 -36.35 24.61
C PHE A 54 12.74 -35.57 25.86
N HIS A 55 11.57 -34.95 25.89
CA HIS A 55 11.14 -34.12 27.01
C HIS A 55 10.86 -34.93 28.28
N SER A 56 10.21 -36.09 28.13
CA SER A 56 9.83 -36.91 29.31
C SER A 56 10.99 -37.70 29.90
N GLN A 57 11.94 -38.16 29.09
CA GLN A 57 13.04 -39.01 29.56
C GLN A 57 14.34 -38.25 29.85
N PHE A 58 14.54 -37.04 29.26
CA PHE A 58 15.80 -36.32 29.41
C PHE A 58 15.61 -34.92 30.00
N LEU A 59 14.86 -34.03 29.35
CA LEU A 59 14.82 -32.64 29.78
C LEU A 59 14.11 -32.42 31.11
N LEU A 60 12.92 -32.97 31.27
CA LEU A 60 12.14 -32.82 32.52
C LEU A 60 12.84 -33.43 33.74
N PRO A 61 13.36 -34.67 33.70
CA PRO A 61 14.11 -35.24 34.81
C PRO A 61 15.35 -34.44 35.20
N ASP A 62 16.11 -33.90 34.23
CA ASP A 62 17.24 -33.05 34.50
C ASP A 62 16.87 -31.76 35.20
N LEU A 63 15.75 -31.12 34.76
CA LEU A 63 15.22 -29.92 35.43
C LEU A 63 14.74 -30.19 36.85
N GLU A 64 14.02 -31.30 37.06
CA GLU A 64 13.53 -31.70 38.40
C GLU A 64 14.66 -31.94 39.37
N LYS A 65 15.69 -32.68 38.93
CA LYS A 65 16.90 -32.93 39.74
C LYS A 65 17.60 -31.60 40.08
N ARG A 66 17.80 -30.73 39.08
CA ARG A 66 18.49 -29.44 39.29
C ARG A 66 17.70 -28.53 40.24
N MET A 67 16.40 -28.50 40.18
CA MET A 67 15.57 -27.70 41.07
C MET A 67 15.59 -28.26 42.52
N GLY A 68 15.73 -29.58 42.69
CA GLY A 68 15.96 -30.20 44.02
C GLY A 68 17.31 -29.82 44.63
N GLU A 69 18.34 -29.54 43.79
CA GLU A 69 19.68 -29.19 44.18
C GLU A 69 19.96 -27.68 43.97
N TRP A 70 18.95 -26.82 43.86
CA TRP A 70 19.06 -25.43 43.47
C TRP A 70 19.99 -24.61 44.36
N THR A 71 19.99 -24.86 45.69
CA THR A 71 20.85 -24.14 46.63
C THR A 71 22.34 -24.37 46.39
N SER A 72 22.71 -25.56 45.92
CA SER A 72 24.11 -25.92 45.63
C SER A 72 24.51 -25.65 44.15
N THR A 73 23.54 -25.73 43.26
CA THR A 73 23.82 -25.61 41.81
C THR A 73 22.73 -24.77 41.10
N PRO A 74 22.71 -23.45 41.35
CA PRO A 74 21.66 -22.57 40.80
C PRO A 74 21.91 -22.24 39.31
N ARG A 75 21.77 -23.23 38.41
CA ARG A 75 22.00 -23.12 36.96
C ARG A 75 20.96 -23.86 36.17
N ILE A 76 20.55 -23.30 35.02
CA ILE A 76 19.69 -23.93 34.02
C ILE A 76 20.25 -23.89 32.59
N GLY A 77 21.24 -23.02 32.36
CA GLY A 77 21.81 -22.83 31.03
C GLY A 77 22.44 -24.10 30.46
N ASP A 78 23.19 -24.85 31.26
CA ASP A 78 23.80 -26.13 30.88
C ASP A 78 22.77 -27.21 30.53
N ILE A 79 21.63 -27.24 31.20
CA ILE A 79 20.53 -28.17 30.89
C ILE A 79 19.86 -27.79 29.56
N LEU A 80 19.59 -26.50 29.34
CA LEU A 80 18.98 -26.02 28.09
C LEU A 80 19.92 -26.17 26.88
N GLN A 81 21.23 -26.19 27.08
CA GLN A 81 22.19 -26.52 26.00
C GLN A 81 21.95 -27.95 25.44
N LYS A 82 21.48 -28.87 26.25
CA LYS A 82 21.15 -30.23 25.83
C LYS A 82 19.95 -30.27 24.87
N LEU A 83 19.09 -29.25 24.89
CA LEU A 83 17.98 -29.10 23.95
C LEU A 83 18.46 -28.88 22.51
N THR A 84 19.62 -28.27 22.32
CA THR A 84 20.16 -27.85 21.01
C THR A 84 20.11 -28.91 19.92
N PRO A 85 20.61 -30.16 20.12
CA PRO A 85 20.58 -31.20 19.07
C PRO A 85 19.15 -31.57 18.66
N PHE A 86 18.19 -31.39 19.56
CA PHE A 86 16.80 -31.79 19.37
C PHE A 86 15.94 -30.71 18.70
N LEU A 87 16.45 -29.48 18.58
CA LEU A 87 15.73 -28.39 17.90
C LEU A 87 15.43 -28.70 16.42
N LYS A 88 16.22 -29.57 15.80
CA LYS A 88 15.94 -30.06 14.43
C LYS A 88 14.64 -30.87 14.34
N MET A 89 14.27 -31.60 15.38
CA MET A 89 12.99 -32.31 15.44
C MET A 89 11.79 -31.35 15.42
N TYR A 90 11.95 -30.21 16.10
CA TYR A 90 10.93 -29.16 16.07
C TYR A 90 10.74 -28.56 14.69
N ALA A 91 11.82 -28.37 13.95
CA ALA A 91 11.75 -27.88 12.56
C ALA A 91 10.96 -28.82 11.65
N GLU A 92 11.06 -30.13 11.85
CA GLU A 92 10.28 -31.14 11.12
C GLU A 92 8.79 -31.06 11.51
N TYR A 93 8.47 -31.04 12.79
CA TYR A 93 7.12 -30.92 13.29
C TYR A 93 6.43 -29.66 12.78
N VAL A 94 7.09 -28.51 12.90
CA VAL A 94 6.58 -27.20 12.47
C VAL A 94 6.34 -27.15 10.95
N ARG A 95 7.25 -27.68 10.13
CA ARG A 95 7.06 -27.75 8.66
C ARG A 95 5.85 -28.60 8.26
N ASN A 96 5.56 -29.65 9.02
CA ASN A 96 4.44 -30.53 8.76
C ASN A 96 3.11 -30.01 9.33
N PHE A 97 3.12 -29.02 10.19
CA PHE A 97 1.96 -28.62 11.00
C PHE A 97 0.73 -28.24 10.18
N ASP A 98 0.88 -27.41 9.14
CA ASP A 98 -0.26 -26.97 8.33
C ASP A 98 -0.85 -28.13 7.54
N HIS A 99 0.00 -28.98 6.96
CA HIS A 99 -0.44 -30.18 6.27
C HIS A 99 -1.18 -31.12 7.25
N ALA A 100 -0.68 -31.26 8.47
CA ALA A 100 -1.35 -32.04 9.51
C ALA A 100 -2.73 -31.47 9.87
N MET A 101 -2.87 -30.14 9.96
CA MET A 101 -4.16 -29.49 10.21
C MET A 101 -5.17 -29.71 9.09
N ASP A 102 -4.72 -29.60 7.84
CA ASP A 102 -5.55 -29.85 6.67
C ASP A 102 -6.01 -31.33 6.60
N LEU A 103 -5.12 -32.29 6.85
CA LEU A 103 -5.46 -33.71 6.94
C LEU A 103 -6.44 -33.98 8.08
N LEU A 104 -6.20 -33.42 9.26
CA LEU A 104 -7.07 -33.59 10.41
C LEU A 104 -8.49 -33.09 10.13
N LYS A 105 -8.62 -31.91 9.53
CA LYS A 105 -9.91 -31.36 9.10
C LYS A 105 -10.58 -32.24 8.06
N GLN A 106 -9.85 -32.62 7.01
CA GLN A 106 -10.37 -33.43 5.91
C GLN A 106 -10.91 -34.79 6.40
N TRP A 107 -10.17 -35.46 7.29
CA TRP A 107 -10.57 -36.77 7.80
C TRP A 107 -11.65 -36.68 8.88
N THR A 108 -11.69 -35.62 9.67
CA THR A 108 -12.80 -35.35 10.60
C THR A 108 -14.12 -35.13 9.84
N ASP A 109 -14.08 -34.53 8.65
CA ASP A 109 -15.27 -34.30 7.84
C ASP A 109 -15.71 -35.55 7.05
N ARG A 110 -14.74 -36.39 6.59
CA ARG A 110 -15.01 -37.55 5.71
C ARG A 110 -15.23 -38.87 6.44
N SER A 111 -14.67 -39.05 7.64
CA SER A 111 -14.72 -40.31 8.39
C SER A 111 -15.44 -40.15 9.73
N PRO A 112 -16.71 -40.59 9.84
CA PRO A 112 -17.43 -40.60 11.10
C PRO A 112 -16.72 -41.35 12.23
N PRO A 113 -16.06 -42.53 11.99
CA PRO A 113 -15.30 -43.21 13.04
C PRO A 113 -14.11 -42.37 13.54
N PHE A 114 -13.36 -41.73 12.62
CA PHE A 114 -12.24 -40.87 12.97
C PHE A 114 -12.70 -39.70 13.86
N LYS A 115 -13.77 -39.03 13.45
CA LYS A 115 -14.38 -37.94 14.21
C LYS A 115 -14.86 -38.38 15.61
N ALA A 116 -15.51 -39.54 15.71
CA ALA A 116 -16.04 -40.07 16.98
C ALA A 116 -14.91 -40.32 17.99
N ILE A 117 -13.78 -40.89 17.56
CA ILE A 117 -12.63 -41.12 18.42
C ILE A 117 -12.05 -39.81 18.97
N ILE A 118 -11.86 -38.81 18.07
CA ILE A 118 -11.33 -37.50 18.49
C ILE A 118 -12.27 -36.86 19.53
N LEU A 119 -13.59 -36.86 19.29
CA LEU A 119 -14.57 -36.27 20.21
C LEU A 119 -14.61 -37.01 21.54
N GLU A 120 -14.52 -38.36 21.53
CA GLU A 120 -14.43 -39.17 22.73
C GLU A 120 -13.23 -38.79 23.60
N ILE A 121 -12.05 -38.65 22.98
CA ILE A 121 -10.84 -38.26 23.72
C ILE A 121 -10.94 -36.81 24.20
N GLN A 122 -11.44 -35.90 23.40
CA GLN A 122 -11.61 -34.48 23.78
C GLN A 122 -12.59 -34.26 24.93
N SER A 123 -13.52 -35.21 25.15
CA SER A 123 -14.45 -35.15 26.28
C SER A 123 -13.82 -35.52 27.64
N GLN A 124 -12.59 -36.07 27.63
CA GLN A 124 -11.88 -36.43 28.84
C GLN A 124 -11.37 -35.18 29.60
N GLU A 125 -11.37 -35.25 30.92
CA GLU A 125 -10.90 -34.17 31.79
C GLU A 125 -9.44 -33.75 31.49
N ALA A 126 -8.59 -34.70 31.10
CA ALA A 126 -7.20 -34.47 30.72
C ALA A 126 -7.02 -33.50 29.55
N CYS A 127 -8.03 -33.33 28.69
CA CYS A 127 -8.02 -32.39 27.57
C CYS A 127 -8.34 -30.95 27.98
N GLY A 128 -8.87 -30.72 29.18
CA GLY A 128 -9.17 -29.37 29.69
C GLY A 128 -10.06 -28.54 28.78
N SER A 129 -11.05 -29.19 28.13
CA SER A 129 -11.97 -28.57 27.16
C SER A 129 -11.29 -28.02 25.89
N LEU A 130 -10.06 -28.41 25.60
CA LEU A 130 -9.32 -28.01 24.39
C LEU A 130 -9.45 -29.08 23.28
N SER A 131 -9.48 -28.65 22.04
CA SER A 131 -9.49 -29.54 20.88
C SER A 131 -8.10 -30.12 20.61
N LEU A 132 -8.06 -31.19 19.78
CA LEU A 132 -6.80 -31.79 19.33
C LEU A 132 -5.90 -30.75 18.65
N GLN A 133 -6.48 -29.85 17.84
CA GLN A 133 -5.75 -28.77 17.16
C GLN A 133 -5.02 -27.87 18.15
N HIS A 134 -5.65 -27.51 19.28
CA HIS A 134 -5.02 -26.71 20.33
C HIS A 134 -3.83 -27.44 20.96
N HIS A 135 -3.98 -28.75 21.23
CA HIS A 135 -2.88 -29.55 21.78
C HIS A 135 -1.72 -29.69 20.77
N MET A 136 -2.01 -29.85 19.48
CA MET A 136 -1.01 -29.93 18.43
C MET A 136 -0.25 -28.61 18.21
N LEU A 137 -0.80 -27.46 18.61
CA LEU A 137 -0.11 -26.16 18.55
C LEU A 137 0.94 -26.00 19.65
N GLU A 138 0.86 -26.73 20.74
CA GLU A 138 1.78 -26.60 21.88
C GLU A 138 3.26 -26.79 21.52
N PRO A 139 3.68 -27.80 20.73
CA PRO A 139 5.08 -27.91 20.30
C PRO A 139 5.55 -26.73 19.45
N VAL A 140 4.68 -26.17 18.60
CA VAL A 140 5.00 -24.99 17.79
C VAL A 140 5.33 -23.78 18.66
N GLN A 141 4.58 -23.59 19.73
CA GLN A 141 4.73 -22.45 20.66
C GLN A 141 5.85 -22.67 21.70
N ARG A 142 6.32 -23.90 21.88
CA ARG A 142 7.24 -24.23 22.97
C ARG A 142 8.63 -23.64 22.78
N VAL A 143 9.22 -23.69 21.62
CA VAL A 143 10.57 -23.14 21.36
C VAL A 143 10.62 -21.62 21.57
N PRO A 144 9.70 -20.80 21.04
CA PRO A 144 9.58 -19.39 21.37
C PRO A 144 9.42 -19.10 22.88
N ARG A 145 8.74 -19.99 23.60
CA ARG A 145 8.56 -19.84 25.05
C ARG A 145 9.86 -20.04 25.83
N TYR A 146 10.71 -20.99 25.43
CA TYR A 146 12.05 -21.11 26.00
C TYR A 146 12.89 -19.85 25.78
N GLU A 147 12.85 -19.27 24.59
CA GLU A 147 13.53 -18.00 24.27
C GLU A 147 13.08 -16.88 25.22
N MET A 148 11.76 -16.72 25.40
CA MET A 148 11.19 -15.72 26.28
C MET A 148 11.63 -15.92 27.76
N LEU A 149 11.52 -17.15 28.28
CA LEU A 149 11.90 -17.49 29.64
C LEU A 149 13.40 -17.27 29.90
N LEU A 150 14.27 -17.61 28.94
CA LEU A 150 15.72 -17.36 29.03
C LEU A 150 16.05 -15.86 28.99
N LYS A 151 15.39 -15.08 28.16
CA LYS A 151 15.55 -13.62 28.15
C LYS A 151 15.19 -13.01 29.50
N ASP A 152 14.10 -13.43 30.10
CA ASP A 152 13.68 -12.95 31.42
C ASP A 152 14.59 -13.45 32.55
N TYR A 153 15.12 -14.66 32.41
CA TYR A 153 16.11 -15.19 33.34
C TYR A 153 17.40 -14.36 33.33
N LEU A 154 17.95 -14.10 32.13
CA LEU A 154 19.16 -13.30 31.96
C LEU A 154 19.02 -11.86 32.41
N LYS A 155 17.86 -11.23 32.28
CA LYS A 155 17.59 -9.89 32.82
C LYS A 155 17.75 -9.82 34.34
N LYS A 156 17.40 -10.91 35.05
CA LYS A 156 17.42 -10.97 36.51
C LYS A 156 18.70 -11.58 37.07
N LEU A 157 19.58 -12.10 36.19
CA LEU A 157 20.79 -12.78 36.57
C LEU A 157 21.96 -11.74 36.74
N PRO A 158 22.69 -11.73 37.87
CA PRO A 158 23.90 -10.90 38.03
C PRO A 158 24.92 -11.14 36.91
N GLN A 159 25.75 -10.13 36.62
CA GLN A 159 26.74 -10.20 35.54
C GLN A 159 27.82 -11.28 35.78
N ASP A 160 28.18 -11.49 37.03
CA ASP A 160 29.18 -12.44 37.49
C ASP A 160 28.61 -13.82 37.89
N HIS A 161 27.32 -14.06 37.62
CA HIS A 161 26.67 -15.30 38.00
C HIS A 161 27.20 -16.50 37.18
N ILE A 162 27.44 -17.63 37.87
CA ILE A 162 28.03 -18.84 37.30
C ILE A 162 27.31 -19.39 36.08
N ASP A 163 26.00 -19.18 35.98
CA ASP A 163 25.16 -19.68 34.87
C ASP A 163 25.06 -18.72 33.67
N ARG A 164 25.58 -17.48 33.80
CA ARG A 164 25.34 -16.45 32.80
C ARG A 164 25.81 -16.84 31.39
N ARG A 165 27.04 -17.34 31.31
CA ARG A 165 27.64 -17.74 30.04
C ARG A 165 26.90 -18.86 29.35
N ASP A 166 26.46 -19.87 30.12
CA ASP A 166 25.76 -21.03 29.59
C ASP A 166 24.31 -20.64 29.17
N ALA A 167 23.64 -19.77 29.93
CA ALA A 167 22.35 -19.26 29.60
C ALA A 167 22.37 -18.35 28.36
N GLU A 168 23.35 -17.48 28.19
CA GLU A 168 23.56 -16.67 27.00
C GLU A 168 23.76 -17.52 25.73
N LYS A 169 24.60 -18.53 25.82
CA LYS A 169 24.85 -19.47 24.72
C LYS A 169 23.59 -20.27 24.36
N SER A 170 22.85 -20.72 25.36
CA SER A 170 21.56 -21.42 25.13
C SER A 170 20.54 -20.51 24.47
N LEU A 171 20.47 -19.24 24.90
CA LEU A 171 19.57 -18.25 24.29
C LEU A 171 19.90 -18.01 22.82
N GLU A 172 21.17 -17.86 22.46
CA GLU A 172 21.59 -17.66 21.07
C GLU A 172 21.09 -18.80 20.17
N ILE A 173 21.29 -20.05 20.59
CA ILE A 173 20.92 -21.21 19.80
C ILE A 173 19.40 -21.39 19.72
N ILE A 174 18.69 -21.21 20.83
CA ILE A 174 17.22 -21.32 20.90
C ILE A 174 16.59 -20.19 20.08
N ALA A 175 17.12 -18.98 20.14
CA ALA A 175 16.63 -17.85 19.34
C ALA A 175 16.78 -18.09 17.82
N MET A 176 17.91 -18.67 17.39
CA MET A 176 18.07 -19.08 15.98
C MET A 176 17.05 -20.13 15.58
N ALA A 177 16.78 -21.13 16.40
CA ALA A 177 15.80 -22.16 16.13
C ALA A 177 14.36 -21.60 16.12
N ALA A 178 14.02 -20.71 17.04
CA ALA A 178 12.74 -20.01 17.07
C ALA A 178 12.52 -19.16 15.81
N THR A 179 13.55 -18.44 15.36
CA THR A 179 13.51 -17.68 14.12
C THR A 179 13.29 -18.59 12.90
N HIS A 180 13.97 -19.73 12.83
CA HIS A 180 13.78 -20.71 11.77
C HIS A 180 12.37 -21.28 11.74
N SER A 181 11.81 -21.62 12.91
CA SER A 181 10.45 -22.15 13.04
C SER A 181 9.42 -21.10 12.60
N ASN A 182 9.53 -19.88 13.09
CA ASN A 182 8.65 -18.78 12.70
C ASN A 182 8.75 -18.45 11.20
N THR A 183 9.94 -18.49 10.63
CA THR A 183 10.15 -18.27 9.20
C THR A 183 9.53 -19.39 8.35
N ALA A 184 9.60 -20.64 8.78
CA ALA A 184 8.98 -21.76 8.09
C ALA A 184 7.45 -21.66 8.10
N ILE A 185 6.85 -21.31 9.25
CA ILE A 185 5.40 -21.09 9.38
C ILE A 185 4.96 -19.96 8.46
N ARG A 186 5.62 -18.80 8.54
CA ARG A 186 5.28 -17.64 7.69
C ARG A 186 5.38 -17.96 6.19
N LYS A 187 6.36 -18.75 5.78
CA LYS A 187 6.50 -19.18 4.38
C LYS A 187 5.35 -20.07 3.94
N THR A 188 4.92 -21.00 4.80
CA THR A 188 3.80 -21.91 4.50
C THR A 188 2.47 -21.16 4.45
N GLU A 189 2.21 -20.28 5.42
CA GLU A 189 1.04 -19.41 5.42
C GLU A 189 1.01 -18.49 4.20
N ASN A 190 2.15 -17.92 3.82
CA ASN A 190 2.28 -17.10 2.62
C ASN A 190 1.95 -17.90 1.35
N LEU A 191 2.50 -19.11 1.18
CA LEU A 191 2.19 -19.95 0.04
C LEU A 191 0.71 -20.32 -0.03
N LYS A 192 0.09 -20.65 1.12
CA LYS A 192 -1.35 -20.90 1.19
C LYS A 192 -2.15 -19.68 0.73
N LYS A 193 -1.79 -18.49 1.20
CA LYS A 193 -2.44 -17.24 0.78
C LYS A 193 -2.23 -16.96 -0.71
N LEU A 194 -1.05 -17.23 -1.26
CA LEU A 194 -0.78 -17.10 -2.69
C LEU A 194 -1.64 -18.05 -3.54
N LEU A 195 -1.87 -19.29 -3.08
CA LEU A 195 -2.76 -20.23 -3.75
C LEU A 195 -4.22 -19.75 -3.73
N GLU A 196 -4.71 -19.26 -2.59
CA GLU A 196 -6.05 -18.66 -2.51
C GLU A 196 -6.23 -17.50 -3.50
N ILE A 197 -5.24 -16.62 -3.59
CA ILE A 197 -5.27 -15.50 -4.56
C ILE A 197 -5.19 -16.02 -5.99
N TYR A 198 -4.36 -17.00 -6.27
CA TYR A 198 -4.24 -17.63 -7.59
C TYR A 198 -5.59 -18.18 -8.08
N GLU A 199 -6.32 -18.88 -7.21
CA GLU A 199 -7.68 -19.34 -7.50
C GLU A 199 -8.67 -18.17 -7.72
N MET A 200 -8.55 -17.09 -6.92
CA MET A 200 -9.38 -15.88 -7.10
C MET A 200 -9.09 -15.19 -8.45
N LEU A 201 -7.87 -15.27 -8.95
CA LEU A 201 -7.45 -14.69 -10.24
C LEU A 201 -7.75 -15.61 -11.44
N GLY A 202 -8.33 -16.80 -11.20
CA GLY A 202 -8.72 -17.74 -12.26
C GLY A 202 -7.55 -18.51 -12.84
N GLU A 203 -6.49 -18.69 -12.05
CA GLU A 203 -5.29 -19.49 -12.39
C GLU A 203 -4.50 -18.96 -13.60
N GLU A 204 -4.70 -17.68 -13.96
CA GLU A 204 -4.06 -17.05 -15.12
C GLU A 204 -2.74 -16.32 -14.78
N GLU A 205 -2.51 -15.99 -13.50
CA GLU A 205 -1.35 -15.20 -13.06
C GLU A 205 -0.33 -16.05 -12.31
N ASP A 206 0.92 -16.04 -12.76
CA ASP A 206 2.02 -16.74 -12.09
C ASP A 206 2.50 -15.98 -10.84
N ILE A 207 1.73 -16.11 -9.75
CA ILE A 207 2.02 -15.48 -8.46
C ILE A 207 2.49 -16.48 -7.39
N VAL A 208 2.31 -17.79 -7.62
CA VAL A 208 2.64 -18.83 -6.65
C VAL A 208 4.13 -19.10 -6.67
N ASN A 209 4.89 -18.23 -6.03
CA ASN A 209 6.33 -18.33 -5.89
C ASN A 209 6.72 -18.06 -4.44
N PRO A 210 7.58 -18.85 -3.80
CA PRO A 210 8.02 -18.64 -2.43
C PRO A 210 8.69 -17.28 -2.16
N SER A 211 9.18 -16.60 -3.21
CA SER A 211 9.75 -15.25 -3.11
C SER A 211 8.70 -14.13 -3.12
N ASN A 212 7.47 -14.44 -3.54
CA ASN A 212 6.37 -13.48 -3.50
C ASN A 212 5.75 -13.47 -2.10
N GLU A 213 5.55 -12.31 -1.54
CA GLU A 213 4.91 -12.10 -0.23
C GLU A 213 3.78 -11.09 -0.40
N LEU A 214 2.55 -11.47 -0.02
CA LEU A 214 1.44 -10.53 0.02
C LEU A 214 1.62 -9.58 1.20
N ILE A 215 1.65 -8.28 0.91
CA ILE A 215 1.76 -7.23 1.92
C ILE A 215 0.38 -6.73 2.32
N LYS A 216 -0.45 -6.39 1.34
CA LYS A 216 -1.80 -5.87 1.57
C LYS A 216 -2.72 -6.19 0.40
N GLU A 217 -4.02 -6.32 0.68
CA GLU A 217 -5.06 -6.43 -0.34
C GLU A 217 -6.29 -5.63 0.05
N GLY A 218 -7.09 -5.19 -0.93
CA GLY A 218 -8.32 -4.48 -0.63
C GLY A 218 -9.00 -3.80 -1.80
N HIS A 219 -10.25 -3.40 -1.55
CA HIS A 219 -11.04 -2.59 -2.46
C HIS A 219 -10.54 -1.16 -2.53
N ILE A 220 -10.54 -0.61 -3.73
CA ILE A 220 -10.13 0.76 -4.03
C ILE A 220 -11.03 1.32 -5.12
N LEU A 221 -11.22 2.63 -5.16
CA LEU A 221 -11.89 3.30 -6.25
C LEU A 221 -10.87 3.84 -7.24
N LYS A 222 -11.04 3.54 -8.52
CA LYS A 222 -10.24 4.16 -9.58
C LYS A 222 -11.02 5.30 -10.20
N LEU A 223 -10.42 6.47 -10.26
CA LEU A 223 -10.98 7.63 -10.93
C LEU A 223 -10.71 7.55 -12.45
N ALA A 224 -11.77 7.73 -13.24
CA ALA A 224 -11.65 7.68 -14.68
C ALA A 224 -11.18 9.03 -15.24
N ALA A 225 -10.27 9.01 -16.22
CA ALA A 225 -9.80 10.24 -16.87
C ALA A 225 -10.85 10.91 -17.77
N ARG A 226 -11.81 10.13 -18.30
CA ARG A 226 -12.79 10.63 -19.28
C ARG A 226 -14.13 11.04 -18.71
N ASN A 227 -14.52 10.44 -17.61
CA ASN A 227 -15.75 10.73 -16.90
C ASN A 227 -15.45 10.78 -15.39
N THR A 228 -16.23 11.53 -14.65
CA THR A 228 -16.08 11.69 -13.19
C THR A 228 -16.53 10.47 -12.39
N SER A 229 -16.70 9.29 -13.01
CA SER A 229 -17.14 8.09 -12.32
C SER A 229 -15.99 7.40 -11.59
N ALA A 230 -16.23 7.11 -10.31
CA ALA A 230 -15.38 6.24 -9.53
C ALA A 230 -15.75 4.77 -9.80
N MET A 231 -14.78 3.96 -10.18
CA MET A 231 -14.97 2.55 -10.52
C MET A 231 -14.40 1.67 -9.43
N ASP A 232 -15.20 0.70 -8.95
CA ASP A 232 -14.74 -0.29 -7.99
C ASP A 232 -13.64 -1.17 -8.58
N ARG A 233 -12.55 -1.32 -7.81
CA ARG A 233 -11.36 -2.09 -8.18
C ARG A 233 -10.83 -2.81 -6.96
N TYR A 234 -9.92 -3.74 -7.19
CA TYR A 234 -9.23 -4.47 -6.13
C TYR A 234 -7.72 -4.47 -6.37
N LEU A 235 -6.96 -4.28 -5.32
CA LEU A 235 -5.51 -4.29 -5.36
C LEU A 235 -4.97 -5.46 -4.55
N PHE A 236 -3.96 -6.15 -5.10
CA PHE A 236 -3.07 -7.04 -4.36
C PHE A 236 -1.67 -6.45 -4.41
N LEU A 237 -1.16 -6.02 -3.28
CA LEU A 237 0.20 -5.50 -3.14
C LEU A 237 1.12 -6.60 -2.62
N PHE A 238 2.10 -6.97 -3.42
CA PHE A 238 3.18 -7.90 -3.08
C PHE A 238 4.49 -7.14 -2.84
N ASN A 239 5.49 -7.81 -2.29
CA ASN A 239 6.83 -7.26 -2.08
C ASN A 239 7.56 -6.82 -3.37
N ASN A 240 7.16 -7.31 -4.54
CA ASN A 240 7.79 -7.03 -5.84
C ASN A 240 6.85 -6.44 -6.89
N MET A 241 5.55 -6.43 -6.66
CA MET A 241 4.55 -5.97 -7.64
C MET A 241 3.24 -5.55 -7.00
N LEU A 242 2.48 -4.76 -7.73
CA LEU A 242 1.09 -4.41 -7.48
C LEU A 242 0.21 -4.96 -8.59
N LEU A 243 -0.79 -5.79 -8.26
CA LEU A 243 -1.81 -6.23 -9.20
C LEU A 243 -3.04 -5.32 -9.08
N TYR A 244 -3.40 -4.70 -10.19
CA TYR A 244 -4.62 -3.92 -10.34
C TYR A 244 -5.70 -4.75 -11.00
N CYS A 245 -6.78 -5.04 -10.26
CA CYS A 245 -7.79 -6.00 -10.63
C CYS A 245 -9.19 -5.39 -10.73
N VAL A 246 -10.03 -6.04 -11.55
CA VAL A 246 -11.48 -5.77 -11.67
C VAL A 246 -12.24 -6.92 -11.04
N PRO A 247 -13.16 -6.65 -10.09
CA PRO A 247 -14.05 -7.69 -9.57
C PRO A 247 -14.88 -8.33 -10.69
N LYS A 248 -15.00 -9.65 -10.66
CA LYS A 248 -15.88 -10.44 -11.53
C LYS A 248 -17.09 -10.93 -10.73
N PHE A 249 -18.24 -10.94 -11.35
CA PHE A 249 -19.39 -11.66 -10.80
C PHE A 249 -19.10 -13.17 -10.84
N SER A 250 -19.24 -13.84 -9.70
CA SER A 250 -19.07 -15.29 -9.58
C SER A 250 -20.06 -15.83 -8.54
N LEU A 251 -20.63 -17.00 -8.84
CA LEU A 251 -21.51 -17.73 -7.92
C LEU A 251 -20.72 -18.46 -6.84
N VAL A 252 -19.42 -18.66 -7.04
CA VAL A 252 -18.53 -19.38 -6.12
C VAL A 252 -17.38 -18.45 -5.74
N GLY A 253 -17.52 -17.78 -4.59
CA GLY A 253 -16.48 -16.93 -4.02
C GLY A 253 -16.20 -15.64 -4.80
N GLN A 254 -15.24 -14.86 -4.32
CA GLN A 254 -14.76 -13.66 -5.01
C GLN A 254 -13.81 -14.05 -6.14
N LYS A 255 -14.04 -13.51 -7.32
CA LYS A 255 -13.16 -13.67 -8.49
C LYS A 255 -12.75 -12.30 -9.02
N PHE A 256 -11.55 -12.23 -9.57
CA PHE A 256 -10.98 -10.99 -10.10
C PHE A 256 -10.32 -11.24 -11.45
N THR A 257 -10.25 -10.19 -12.28
CA THR A 257 -9.44 -10.19 -13.50
C THR A 257 -8.33 -9.17 -13.35
N VAL A 258 -7.09 -9.58 -13.54
CA VAL A 258 -5.93 -8.67 -13.56
C VAL A 258 -6.00 -7.81 -14.82
N ARG A 259 -5.96 -6.50 -14.64
CA ARG A 259 -5.89 -5.51 -15.72
C ARG A 259 -4.48 -5.02 -15.97
N THR A 260 -3.70 -4.93 -14.91
CA THR A 260 -2.32 -4.48 -15.02
C THR A 260 -1.52 -5.02 -13.84
N ARG A 261 -0.32 -5.48 -14.14
CA ARG A 261 0.73 -5.79 -13.18
C ARG A 261 1.72 -4.61 -13.22
N ILE A 262 2.01 -4.03 -12.07
CA ILE A 262 2.93 -2.90 -11.92
C ILE A 262 4.08 -3.34 -11.03
N GLY A 263 5.31 -3.31 -11.56
CA GLY A 263 6.51 -3.63 -10.77
C GLY A 263 6.77 -2.56 -9.70
N ILE A 264 7.23 -2.99 -8.52
CA ILE A 264 7.59 -2.06 -7.42
C ILE A 264 8.83 -1.24 -7.79
N GLU A 265 9.73 -1.78 -8.62
CA GLU A 265 10.94 -1.08 -9.02
C GLU A 265 10.63 0.20 -9.80
N GLY A 266 11.05 1.35 -9.23
CA GLY A 266 10.78 2.67 -9.81
C GLY A 266 9.33 3.13 -9.69
N MET A 267 8.49 2.45 -8.89
CA MET A 267 7.14 2.92 -8.57
C MET A 267 7.22 4.21 -7.76
N LYS A 268 6.35 5.17 -8.11
CA LYS A 268 6.18 6.43 -7.38
C LYS A 268 4.74 6.51 -6.88
N VAL A 269 4.58 6.99 -5.65
CA VAL A 269 3.27 7.21 -5.03
C VAL A 269 3.20 8.63 -4.55
N MET A 270 2.12 9.34 -4.88
CA MET A 270 1.92 10.75 -4.52
C MET A 270 0.47 10.97 -4.12
N GLU A 271 0.26 11.78 -3.10
CA GLU A 271 -1.07 12.32 -2.83
C GLU A 271 -1.51 13.26 -3.96
N THR A 272 -2.79 13.23 -4.27
CA THR A 272 -3.39 14.12 -5.26
C THR A 272 -4.59 14.80 -4.64
N TYR A 273 -4.78 16.06 -4.96
CA TYR A 273 -5.96 16.81 -4.52
C TYR A 273 -7.05 16.74 -5.58
N ASN A 274 -8.27 16.49 -5.15
CA ASN A 274 -9.45 16.53 -6.00
C ASN A 274 -10.66 17.02 -5.17
N GLU A 275 -11.30 18.10 -5.58
CA GLU A 275 -12.46 18.68 -4.87
C GLU A 275 -13.64 17.72 -4.80
N ASP A 276 -13.90 16.98 -5.88
CA ASP A 276 -15.04 16.05 -5.98
C ASP A 276 -14.76 14.70 -5.28
N TYR A 277 -13.48 14.36 -5.05
CA TYR A 277 -13.05 13.06 -4.52
C TYR A 277 -11.95 13.25 -3.49
N PRO A 278 -12.28 13.30 -2.19
CA PRO A 278 -11.27 13.40 -1.13
C PRO A 278 -10.44 12.12 -1.04
N HIS A 279 -9.26 12.22 -0.43
CA HIS A 279 -8.35 11.09 -0.17
C HIS A 279 -7.89 10.37 -1.45
N THR A 280 -7.51 11.14 -2.46
CA THR A 280 -6.97 10.62 -3.71
C THR A 280 -5.46 10.56 -3.69
N PHE A 281 -4.92 9.57 -4.39
CA PHE A 281 -3.49 9.42 -4.59
C PHE A 281 -3.19 8.80 -5.96
N GLN A 282 -1.98 9.00 -6.43
CA GLN A 282 -1.50 8.46 -7.69
C GLN A 282 -0.45 7.39 -7.44
N VAL A 283 -0.59 6.25 -8.11
CA VAL A 283 0.45 5.22 -8.21
C VAL A 283 0.98 5.20 -9.63
N SER A 284 2.25 5.50 -9.80
CA SER A 284 2.92 5.58 -11.11
C SER A 284 4.02 4.53 -11.21
N GLY A 285 3.82 3.54 -12.07
CA GLY A 285 4.79 2.53 -12.46
C GLY A 285 5.28 2.71 -13.89
N LYS A 286 6.15 1.81 -14.36
CA LYS A 286 6.56 1.78 -15.78
C LYS A 286 5.36 1.48 -16.67
N GLU A 287 4.56 0.48 -16.31
CA GLU A 287 3.47 -0.08 -17.10
C GLU A 287 2.22 0.80 -17.08
N ARG A 288 1.96 1.44 -15.95
CA ARG A 288 0.73 2.22 -15.78
C ARG A 288 0.83 3.26 -14.67
N THR A 289 0.11 4.37 -14.89
CA THR A 289 -0.19 5.35 -13.85
C THR A 289 -1.68 5.27 -13.51
N LEU A 290 -2.00 5.10 -12.23
CA LEU A 290 -3.35 4.97 -11.70
C LEU A 290 -3.63 6.12 -10.75
N GLU A 291 -4.80 6.71 -10.85
CA GLU A 291 -5.33 7.64 -9.87
C GLU A 291 -6.44 6.95 -9.09
N LEU A 292 -6.24 6.86 -7.79
CA LEU A 292 -6.99 6.02 -6.89
C LEU A 292 -7.56 6.84 -5.74
N GLN A 293 -8.69 6.41 -5.20
CA GLN A 293 -9.31 7.00 -4.02
C GLN A 293 -9.51 5.93 -2.95
N ALA A 294 -9.09 6.22 -1.72
CA ALA A 294 -9.35 5.35 -0.58
C ALA A 294 -10.84 5.41 -0.19
N ARG A 295 -11.46 4.23 0.04
CA ARG A 295 -12.91 4.12 0.32
C ARG A 295 -13.33 4.63 1.69
N TYR A 296 -12.44 4.57 2.69
CA TYR A 296 -12.74 4.89 4.09
C TYR A 296 -11.58 5.65 4.74
N ARG A 297 -11.90 6.59 5.63
CA ARG A 297 -11.09 7.41 6.57
C ARG A 297 -9.63 7.73 6.19
N PRO A 298 -9.13 8.93 6.56
CA PRO A 298 -7.75 9.38 6.34
C PRO A 298 -6.69 8.38 6.83
N GLU A 299 -6.96 7.67 7.91
CA GLU A 299 -6.08 6.67 8.52
C GLU A 299 -5.78 5.50 7.57
N HIS A 300 -6.76 5.03 6.78
CA HIS A 300 -6.55 3.97 5.78
C HIS A 300 -5.75 4.44 4.57
N LEU A 301 -5.86 5.71 4.19
CA LEU A 301 -5.02 6.29 3.13
C LEU A 301 -3.54 6.27 3.56
N LEU A 302 -3.26 6.77 4.77
CA LEU A 302 -1.91 6.77 5.33
C LEU A 302 -1.35 5.36 5.48
N GLU A 303 -2.17 4.38 5.89
CA GLU A 303 -1.76 2.97 5.95
C GLU A 303 -1.43 2.41 4.56
N VAL A 304 -2.29 2.59 3.55
CA VAL A 304 -2.04 2.10 2.18
C VAL A 304 -0.80 2.78 1.60
N LEU A 305 -0.66 4.09 1.75
CA LEU A 305 0.52 4.84 1.33
C LEU A 305 1.77 4.37 2.08
N ALA A 306 1.71 4.21 3.40
CA ALA A 306 2.82 3.75 4.22
C ALA A 306 3.23 2.32 3.81
N PHE A 307 2.29 1.42 3.54
CA PHE A 307 2.58 0.06 3.09
C PHE A 307 3.20 0.02 1.69
N ILE A 308 2.67 0.79 0.73
CA ILE A 308 3.26 0.88 -0.62
C ILE A 308 4.66 1.50 -0.52
N MET A 309 4.82 2.56 0.26
CA MET A 309 6.11 3.22 0.53
C MET A 309 7.09 2.27 1.21
N HIS A 310 6.64 1.48 2.19
CA HIS A 310 7.45 0.47 2.87
C HIS A 310 7.91 -0.63 1.91
N ALA A 311 7.02 -1.12 1.02
CA ALA A 311 7.37 -2.10 0.00
C ALA A 311 8.40 -1.56 -1.00
N VAL A 312 8.24 -0.31 -1.43
CA VAL A 312 9.20 0.40 -2.30
C VAL A 312 10.54 0.62 -1.58
N TYR A 313 10.51 0.88 -0.27
CA TYR A 313 11.70 1.11 0.57
C TYR A 313 12.52 -0.15 0.80
N HIS A 314 11.89 -1.28 1.12
CA HIS A 314 12.60 -2.53 1.35
C HIS A 314 13.21 -3.15 0.09
N SER A 315 12.78 -2.72 -1.10
CA SER A 315 13.38 -3.18 -2.35
C SER A 315 14.75 -2.56 -2.66
N LYS A 316 15.13 -1.43 -2.02
CA LYS A 316 16.46 -0.77 -2.21
C LYS A 316 16.92 0.00 -0.97
N ASN A 317 17.98 -0.47 -0.36
CA ASN A 317 18.61 0.11 0.85
C ASN A 317 19.35 1.46 0.65
N GLU A 318 19.31 2.12 -0.53
CA GLU A 318 20.16 3.28 -0.82
C GLU A 318 19.48 4.56 -1.32
N THR A 319 18.15 4.59 -1.55
CA THR A 319 17.53 5.73 -2.28
C THR A 319 16.51 6.57 -1.50
N PHE A 320 16.40 6.40 -0.17
CA PHE A 320 15.41 7.16 0.61
C PHE A 320 15.66 8.67 0.65
N LYS A 321 16.92 9.12 0.61
CA LYS A 321 17.25 10.55 0.62
C LYS A 321 16.93 11.26 -0.71
N SER A 322 16.80 10.54 -1.83
CA SER A 322 16.47 11.12 -3.13
C SER A 322 14.95 11.20 -3.38
N ALA A 323 14.17 10.30 -2.80
CA ALA A 323 12.71 10.27 -3.02
C ALA A 323 11.97 11.49 -2.42
N PHE A 324 12.49 12.08 -1.35
CA PHE A 324 11.95 13.31 -0.75
C PHE A 324 12.55 14.61 -1.30
N LYS A 325 13.69 14.55 -1.99
CA LYS A 325 14.28 15.73 -2.65
C LYS A 325 13.64 16.06 -4.00
N ASP A 326 12.96 15.11 -4.61
CA ASP A 326 12.38 15.24 -5.97
C ASP A 326 10.90 15.67 -5.98
N VAL A 327 10.35 16.17 -4.87
CA VAL A 327 8.98 16.73 -4.84
C VAL A 327 8.87 18.01 -5.69
N GLU A 328 9.98 18.67 -5.98
CA GLU A 328 10.01 19.90 -6.81
C GLU A 328 10.00 19.68 -8.33
N GLU A 329 10.13 18.45 -8.85
CA GLU A 329 10.28 18.19 -10.30
C GLU A 329 9.23 17.25 -10.91
N VAL A 330 8.04 17.12 -10.36
CA VAL A 330 7.05 16.12 -10.85
C VAL A 330 6.18 16.62 -12.02
N THR A 331 6.37 17.83 -12.51
CA THR A 331 5.53 18.40 -13.57
C THR A 331 5.98 18.08 -14.99
N ASP A 332 7.23 17.67 -15.21
CA ASP A 332 7.71 17.30 -16.54
C ASP A 332 8.23 15.85 -16.54
N LEU A 333 7.56 14.97 -17.30
CA LEU A 333 8.18 13.74 -17.76
C LEU A 333 9.56 14.11 -18.32
N LYS A 334 10.64 13.72 -17.62
CA LYS A 334 11.99 13.92 -18.16
C LYS A 334 11.98 13.35 -19.57
N ILE A 335 12.43 14.11 -20.54
CA ILE A 335 12.47 13.70 -21.97
C ILE A 335 13.08 12.30 -22.11
N SER A 336 13.99 11.93 -21.20
CA SER A 336 14.62 10.60 -21.11
C SER A 336 13.67 9.44 -20.75
N GLU A 337 12.53 9.69 -20.11
CA GLU A 337 11.52 8.69 -19.75
C GLU A 337 10.33 8.62 -20.72
N LEU A 338 10.27 9.56 -21.68
CA LEU A 338 9.18 9.64 -22.64
C LEU A 338 9.06 8.34 -23.45
N GLY A 339 7.87 7.74 -23.47
CA GLY A 339 7.60 6.48 -24.16
C GLY A 339 8.09 5.22 -23.44
N LYS A 340 8.97 5.35 -22.42
CA LYS A 340 9.47 4.23 -21.60
C LYS A 340 8.62 3.97 -20.38
N ARG A 341 7.88 4.97 -19.92
CA ARG A 341 7.01 4.93 -18.76
C ARG A 341 5.62 5.44 -19.11
N ALA A 342 4.57 4.80 -18.55
CA ALA A 342 3.20 5.24 -18.72
C ALA A 342 2.98 6.63 -18.11
N PRO A 343 2.47 7.62 -18.87
CA PRO A 343 2.25 8.96 -18.35
C PRO A 343 1.04 9.03 -17.41
N ARG A 344 0.99 10.07 -16.59
CA ARG A 344 -0.27 10.48 -15.96
C ARG A 344 -1.20 11.03 -17.05
N TRP A 345 -2.43 10.53 -17.11
CA TRP A 345 -3.45 11.07 -17.99
C TRP A 345 -4.16 12.24 -17.31
N ILE A 346 -4.04 13.42 -17.92
CA ILE A 346 -4.80 14.59 -17.51
C ILE A 346 -6.27 14.32 -17.80
N ARG A 347 -7.17 14.63 -16.87
CA ARG A 347 -8.59 14.36 -17.02
C ARG A 347 -9.27 15.31 -17.99
N ASP A 348 -10.33 14.85 -18.65
CA ASP A 348 -11.11 15.64 -19.60
C ASP A 348 -11.74 16.89 -18.97
N ASN A 349 -12.10 16.84 -17.67
CA ASN A 349 -12.67 17.97 -16.93
C ASN A 349 -11.62 18.95 -16.39
N GLU A 350 -10.34 18.58 -16.40
CA GLU A 350 -9.23 19.46 -15.99
C GLU A 350 -8.80 20.44 -17.08
N VAL A 351 -9.37 20.33 -18.31
CA VAL A 351 -9.01 21.17 -19.45
C VAL A 351 -10.24 21.59 -20.26
N THR A 352 -10.25 22.83 -20.72
CA THR A 352 -11.28 23.36 -21.65
C THR A 352 -10.75 23.49 -23.10
N MET A 353 -9.45 23.43 -23.30
CA MET A 353 -8.79 23.63 -24.58
C MET A 353 -7.74 22.55 -24.87
N CYS A 354 -7.42 22.37 -26.14
CA CYS A 354 -6.32 21.50 -26.57
C CYS A 354 -4.98 22.02 -26.02
N MET A 355 -4.29 21.18 -25.25
CA MET A 355 -3.04 21.56 -24.60
C MET A 355 -1.86 21.83 -25.60
N LYS A 356 -2.05 21.55 -26.89
CA LYS A 356 -1.06 21.81 -27.94
C LYS A 356 -1.40 23.02 -28.80
N CYS A 357 -2.57 23.05 -29.45
CA CYS A 357 -2.95 24.18 -30.32
C CYS A 357 -3.69 25.29 -29.56
N LYS A 358 -3.99 25.13 -28.27
CA LYS A 358 -4.64 26.13 -27.39
C LYS A 358 -6.05 26.52 -27.84
N GLU A 359 -6.68 25.74 -28.71
CA GLU A 359 -8.04 25.97 -29.21
C GLU A 359 -9.06 25.22 -28.36
N SER A 360 -10.19 25.83 -28.07
CA SER A 360 -11.26 25.26 -27.25
C SER A 360 -11.81 23.96 -27.81
N PHE A 361 -12.08 22.99 -26.94
CA PHE A 361 -12.75 21.76 -27.30
C PHE A 361 -14.22 21.98 -27.59
N ASN A 362 -14.76 21.18 -28.50
CA ASN A 362 -16.19 21.08 -28.76
C ASN A 362 -16.58 19.63 -29.09
N ALA A 363 -17.85 19.30 -28.96
CA ALA A 363 -18.34 17.94 -29.12
C ALA A 363 -18.30 17.40 -30.56
N ILE A 364 -18.25 18.29 -31.55
CA ILE A 364 -18.42 17.95 -32.97
C ILE A 364 -17.06 17.87 -33.69
N THR A 365 -16.33 18.98 -33.73
CA THR A 365 -15.14 19.14 -34.59
C THR A 365 -13.82 19.02 -33.84
N ARG A 366 -13.80 19.20 -32.51
CA ARG A 366 -12.58 19.18 -31.69
C ARG A 366 -12.78 18.34 -30.43
N ARG A 367 -12.97 17.05 -30.63
CA ARG A 367 -13.11 16.10 -29.52
C ARG A 367 -11.79 15.92 -28.76
N ARG A 368 -11.90 15.61 -27.46
CA ARG A 368 -10.77 15.32 -26.59
C ARG A 368 -10.17 13.96 -26.89
N HIS A 369 -8.85 13.91 -27.04
CA HIS A 369 -8.02 12.72 -27.16
C HIS A 369 -6.85 12.82 -26.19
N HIS A 370 -6.27 11.70 -25.81
CA HIS A 370 -5.06 11.68 -24.96
C HIS A 370 -3.86 11.26 -25.79
N CYS A 371 -2.76 12.01 -25.68
CA CYS A 371 -1.46 11.56 -26.13
C CYS A 371 -0.99 10.40 -25.26
N ARG A 372 -0.69 9.26 -25.86
CA ARG A 372 -0.23 8.07 -25.12
C ARG A 372 1.18 8.23 -24.53
N ALA A 373 2.01 9.13 -25.03
CA ALA A 373 3.36 9.36 -24.53
C ALA A 373 3.43 10.34 -23.36
N CYS A 374 2.71 11.49 -23.41
CA CYS A 374 2.78 12.51 -22.36
C CYS A 374 1.50 12.66 -21.51
N GLY A 375 0.42 11.98 -21.87
CA GLY A 375 -0.86 12.04 -21.12
C GLY A 375 -1.71 13.30 -21.36
N TYR A 376 -1.25 14.26 -22.19
CA TYR A 376 -1.96 15.51 -22.46
C TYR A 376 -3.25 15.30 -23.21
N VAL A 377 -4.25 16.12 -22.92
CA VAL A 377 -5.52 16.17 -23.63
C VAL A 377 -5.37 17.06 -24.87
N VAL A 378 -5.53 16.47 -26.03
CA VAL A 378 -5.28 17.12 -27.33
C VAL A 378 -6.42 16.87 -28.29
N CYS A 379 -6.61 17.75 -29.27
CA CYS A 379 -7.59 17.53 -30.33
C CYS A 379 -7.11 16.48 -31.35
N TRP A 380 -8.00 16.00 -32.21
CA TRP A 380 -7.66 14.97 -33.18
C TRP A 380 -6.51 15.39 -34.12
N LYS A 381 -6.48 16.65 -34.57
CA LYS A 381 -5.40 17.18 -35.42
C LYS A 381 -4.02 17.13 -34.74
N CYS A 382 -4.00 17.37 -33.43
CA CYS A 382 -2.74 17.35 -32.65
C CYS A 382 -2.36 15.93 -32.18
N SER A 383 -3.20 14.93 -32.35
CA SER A 383 -2.98 13.54 -31.91
C SER A 383 -2.93 12.52 -33.06
N ASP A 384 -2.77 12.95 -34.30
CA ASP A 384 -2.82 12.05 -35.47
C ASP A 384 -1.43 11.47 -35.86
N TYR A 385 -0.50 11.51 -34.92
CA TYR A 385 0.82 10.91 -35.06
C TYR A 385 0.88 9.59 -34.32
N LYS A 386 1.78 8.69 -34.76
CA LYS A 386 1.98 7.38 -34.11
C LYS A 386 3.46 7.15 -33.84
N ALA A 387 3.77 6.68 -32.65
CA ALA A 387 5.12 6.29 -32.25
C ALA A 387 5.09 4.99 -31.44
N THR A 388 6.21 4.30 -31.41
CA THR A 388 6.41 3.09 -30.60
C THR A 388 6.62 3.48 -29.15
N LEU A 389 5.90 2.81 -28.23
CA LEU A 389 6.00 3.07 -26.79
C LEU A 389 6.47 1.81 -26.09
N GLU A 390 7.62 1.88 -25.39
CA GLU A 390 8.22 0.75 -24.68
C GLU A 390 7.29 0.20 -23.58
N TYR A 391 6.64 1.09 -22.82
CA TYR A 391 5.76 0.70 -21.73
C TYR A 391 4.48 -0.05 -22.19
N GLU A 392 4.13 0.05 -23.47
CA GLU A 392 3.02 -0.70 -24.10
C GLU A 392 3.51 -1.93 -24.89
N GLY A 393 4.69 -2.45 -24.56
CA GLY A 393 5.28 -3.60 -25.23
C GLY A 393 5.71 -3.29 -26.67
N ASN A 394 6.28 -2.11 -26.90
CA ASN A 394 6.74 -1.62 -28.22
C ASN A 394 5.64 -1.54 -29.29
N LYS A 395 4.39 -1.30 -28.89
CA LYS A 395 3.29 -1.11 -29.82
C LYS A 395 3.22 0.34 -30.33
N MET A 396 2.82 0.48 -31.61
CA MET A 396 2.54 1.78 -32.21
C MET A 396 1.26 2.38 -31.64
N ASN A 397 1.37 3.56 -31.03
CA ASN A 397 0.25 4.25 -30.39
C ASN A 397 0.14 5.71 -30.81
N LYS A 398 -1.08 6.29 -30.70
CA LYS A 398 -1.33 7.70 -30.99
C LYS A 398 -0.63 8.61 -29.98
N VAL A 399 0.15 9.55 -30.51
CA VAL A 399 0.89 10.55 -29.73
C VAL A 399 0.69 11.95 -30.31
N CYS A 400 1.01 13.00 -29.55
CA CYS A 400 1.01 14.36 -30.08
C CYS A 400 2.26 14.62 -30.93
N LYS A 401 2.23 15.68 -31.74
CA LYS A 401 3.31 16.07 -32.66
C LYS A 401 4.67 16.14 -31.95
N ASP A 402 4.75 16.84 -30.84
CA ASP A 402 6.03 17.02 -30.11
C ASP A 402 6.60 15.69 -29.62
N CYS A 403 5.74 14.82 -29.03
CA CYS A 403 6.17 13.48 -28.60
C CYS A 403 6.61 12.61 -29.78
N PHE A 404 5.95 12.74 -30.93
CA PHE A 404 6.36 12.06 -32.15
C PHE A 404 7.77 12.50 -32.59
N CYS A 405 8.01 13.83 -32.67
CA CYS A 405 9.32 14.36 -33.04
C CYS A 405 10.42 13.89 -32.07
N ILE A 406 10.17 13.92 -30.77
CA ILE A 406 11.15 13.49 -29.77
C ILE A 406 11.44 11.97 -29.87
N LEU A 407 10.40 11.14 -30.01
CA LEU A 407 10.53 9.68 -30.02
C LEU A 407 11.13 9.14 -31.34
N THR A 408 10.92 9.83 -32.43
CA THR A 408 11.41 9.41 -33.78
C THR A 408 12.68 10.14 -34.23
N GLY A 409 13.13 11.13 -33.46
CA GLY A 409 14.29 11.96 -33.86
C GLY A 409 14.01 12.90 -35.06
N HIS A 410 12.74 13.06 -35.45
CA HIS A 410 12.38 13.99 -36.53
C HIS A 410 12.48 15.42 -36.00
N ILE A 411 13.48 16.16 -36.53
CA ILE A 411 13.63 17.59 -36.29
C ILE A 411 12.81 18.33 -37.36
N ASP A 412 11.65 18.88 -36.96
CA ASP A 412 10.92 19.80 -37.83
C ASP A 412 11.78 21.05 -38.08
N SER A 413 12.13 21.30 -39.35
CA SER A 413 12.94 22.44 -39.77
C SER A 413 12.23 23.80 -39.66
N GLU A 414 10.96 23.83 -39.25
CA GLU A 414 10.14 25.04 -39.17
C GLU A 414 10.17 25.79 -37.83
N GLU A 415 10.79 25.26 -36.74
CA GLU A 415 10.80 25.92 -35.42
C GLU A 415 12.14 26.62 -35.07
N ARG A 416 12.91 27.11 -36.02
CA ARG A 416 14.15 27.90 -35.76
C ARG A 416 13.94 29.40 -35.57
N GLU A 417 12.73 29.91 -35.62
CA GLU A 417 12.47 31.28 -35.21
C GLU A 417 11.88 31.30 -33.80
N GLY A 418 12.72 31.68 -32.83
CA GLY A 418 12.35 31.90 -31.46
C GLY A 418 11.26 32.96 -31.31
N LYS A 419 9.99 32.55 -31.43
CA LYS A 419 8.90 33.42 -31.01
C LYS A 419 9.06 33.65 -29.51
N LYS A 420 9.38 34.90 -29.14
CA LYS A 420 9.30 35.37 -27.75
C LYS A 420 7.97 34.96 -27.19
N LYS A 421 7.97 34.12 -26.16
CA LYS A 421 6.75 33.75 -25.42
C LYS A 421 6.11 35.04 -24.91
N GLY A 422 4.88 35.33 -25.33
CA GLY A 422 4.14 36.48 -24.82
C GLY A 422 3.88 36.32 -23.31
N ILE A 423 3.67 37.42 -22.63
CA ILE A 423 3.37 37.45 -21.18
C ILE A 423 2.18 36.53 -20.82
N LEU A 424 1.29 36.25 -21.79
CA LEU A 424 0.13 35.34 -21.63
C LEU A 424 0.48 33.83 -21.82
N GLU A 425 1.73 33.49 -22.09
CA GLU A 425 2.20 32.12 -22.30
C GLU A 425 2.95 31.54 -21.07
N VAL A 426 2.69 32.11 -19.90
CA VAL A 426 3.24 31.59 -18.64
C VAL A 426 2.64 30.20 -18.38
N SER A 427 3.52 29.28 -18.15
CA SER A 427 3.29 27.86 -17.91
C SER A 427 2.08 27.58 -17.02
N SER A 428 1.35 26.52 -17.39
CA SER A 428 0.27 25.87 -16.66
C SER A 428 0.23 26.17 -15.18
N GLY A 429 -0.95 26.57 -14.69
CA GLY A 429 -1.21 26.90 -13.29
C GLY A 429 -1.11 25.68 -12.37
N SER A 430 0.09 25.11 -12.21
CA SER A 430 0.31 24.13 -11.16
C SER A 430 0.28 24.86 -9.81
N CYS A 431 -0.49 24.35 -8.86
CA CYS A 431 -0.58 24.86 -7.48
C CYS A 431 0.81 25.03 -6.82
N ASP A 432 1.78 24.23 -7.21
CA ASP A 432 3.11 24.14 -6.60
C ASP A 432 3.99 25.39 -6.77
N LEU A 433 3.64 26.29 -7.70
CA LEU A 433 4.35 27.54 -7.97
C LEU A 433 3.44 28.77 -7.86
N SER A 434 2.31 28.66 -7.16
CA SER A 434 1.37 29.76 -6.93
C SER A 434 1.34 30.20 -5.48
N ILE A 435 1.08 31.52 -5.27
CA ILE A 435 0.79 32.07 -3.94
C ILE A 435 -0.60 31.66 -3.51
N MET A 436 -1.55 31.72 -4.46
CA MET A 436 -2.94 31.34 -4.25
C MET A 436 -3.51 30.77 -5.55
N CYS A 437 -4.26 29.67 -5.45
CA CYS A 437 -5.02 29.11 -6.56
C CYS A 437 -6.32 28.47 -6.06
N GLY A 438 -7.33 28.42 -6.91
CA GLY A 438 -8.61 27.81 -6.58
C GLY A 438 -9.74 28.23 -7.51
N PHE A 439 -10.87 27.52 -7.43
CA PHE A 439 -12.07 27.87 -8.15
C PHE A 439 -12.80 29.04 -7.49
N LEU A 440 -13.21 30.00 -8.32
CA LEU A 440 -14.14 31.07 -7.95
C LEU A 440 -15.24 31.17 -9.01
N GLN A 441 -16.41 31.63 -8.61
CA GLN A 441 -17.39 32.18 -9.56
C GLN A 441 -16.92 33.56 -9.98
N TYR A 442 -16.94 33.86 -11.25
CA TYR A 442 -16.48 35.12 -11.83
C TYR A 442 -17.54 35.75 -12.72
N CYS A 443 -17.71 37.07 -12.58
CA CYS A 443 -18.58 37.84 -13.41
C CYS A 443 -17.86 39.15 -13.82
N GLU A 444 -17.78 39.43 -15.11
CA GLU A 444 -17.28 40.69 -15.67
C GLU A 444 -18.46 41.53 -16.13
N LYS A 445 -18.66 42.72 -15.56
CA LYS A 445 -19.73 43.68 -15.96
C LYS A 445 -21.05 43.03 -16.27
N ASN A 446 -21.97 42.71 -15.83
CA ASN A 446 -23.30 42.15 -16.23
C ASN A 446 -23.24 40.87 -17.12
N LYS A 447 -22.07 40.22 -17.31
CA LYS A 447 -22.02 38.89 -17.90
C LYS A 447 -22.54 37.86 -16.90
N PRO A 448 -23.00 36.69 -17.36
CA PRO A 448 -23.41 35.63 -16.44
C PRO A 448 -22.22 35.14 -15.61
N TRP A 449 -22.48 34.75 -14.36
CA TRP A 449 -21.50 34.11 -13.49
C TRP A 449 -21.01 32.80 -14.11
N GLN A 450 -19.70 32.61 -14.10
CA GLN A 450 -19.06 31.39 -14.62
C GLN A 450 -17.99 30.90 -13.64
N LYS A 451 -17.87 29.58 -13.48
CA LYS A 451 -16.81 28.95 -12.66
C LYS A 451 -15.48 29.07 -13.41
N VAL A 452 -14.48 29.66 -12.77
CA VAL A 452 -13.14 29.83 -13.32
C VAL A 452 -12.08 29.37 -12.34
N TRP A 453 -10.96 28.90 -12.86
CA TRP A 453 -9.79 28.60 -12.05
C TRP A 453 -8.90 29.83 -11.96
N CYS A 454 -8.73 30.36 -10.75
CA CYS A 454 -7.97 31.57 -10.43
C CYS A 454 -6.59 31.21 -9.94
N VAL A 455 -5.54 31.92 -10.38
CA VAL A 455 -4.14 31.68 -9.98
C VAL A 455 -3.40 33.00 -9.82
N ILE A 456 -2.72 33.18 -8.68
CA ILE A 456 -1.71 34.22 -8.47
C ILE A 456 -0.35 33.51 -8.36
N PRO A 457 0.51 33.56 -9.42
CA PRO A 457 1.78 32.85 -9.41
C PRO A 457 2.83 33.52 -8.53
N GLN A 458 3.76 32.75 -7.95
CA GLN A 458 4.85 33.30 -7.11
C GLN A 458 5.76 34.27 -7.88
N LYS A 459 6.01 33.99 -9.17
CA LYS A 459 6.88 34.81 -10.02
C LYS A 459 6.23 36.11 -10.48
N GLU A 460 4.91 36.18 -10.46
CA GLU A 460 4.10 37.31 -10.91
C GLU A 460 3.00 37.61 -9.89
N ALA A 461 3.40 37.84 -8.65
CA ALA A 461 2.53 37.96 -7.46
C ALA A 461 1.50 39.09 -7.52
N LEU A 462 1.62 40.02 -8.47
CA LEU A 462 0.71 41.17 -8.66
C LEU A 462 -0.29 40.94 -9.80
N VAL A 463 -0.40 39.73 -10.31
CA VAL A 463 -1.26 39.39 -11.45
C VAL A 463 -2.15 38.19 -11.11
N LEU A 464 -3.46 38.35 -11.33
CA LEU A 464 -4.44 37.28 -11.23
C LEU A 464 -4.76 36.73 -12.62
N TYR A 465 -4.50 35.47 -12.82
CA TYR A 465 -4.83 34.73 -14.03
C TYR A 465 -6.13 33.95 -13.87
N LEU A 466 -6.99 34.03 -14.88
CA LEU A 466 -8.27 33.28 -14.93
C LEU A 466 -8.19 32.23 -16.03
N TYR A 467 -8.31 30.98 -15.66
CA TYR A 467 -8.34 29.83 -16.57
C TYR A 467 -9.73 29.19 -16.58
N GLY A 468 -10.08 28.50 -17.65
CA GLY A 468 -11.33 27.72 -17.72
C GLY A 468 -11.29 26.46 -16.87
N ALA A 469 -10.08 25.89 -16.66
CA ALA A 469 -9.85 24.69 -15.85
C ALA A 469 -8.39 24.64 -15.35
N PRO A 470 -8.08 23.84 -14.30
CA PRO A 470 -6.78 23.81 -13.63
C PRO A 470 -5.57 23.51 -14.52
N GLN A 471 -5.75 22.70 -15.57
CA GLN A 471 -4.68 22.26 -16.47
C GLN A 471 -4.70 22.98 -17.83
N ASP A 472 -5.48 24.04 -17.98
CA ASP A 472 -5.44 24.87 -19.18
C ASP A 472 -4.09 25.53 -19.35
N VAL A 473 -3.53 25.48 -20.55
CA VAL A 473 -2.18 26.00 -20.88
C VAL A 473 -2.18 27.48 -21.28
N LYS A 474 -3.33 28.13 -21.29
CA LYS A 474 -3.50 29.56 -21.58
C LYS A 474 -4.62 30.14 -20.76
N ALA A 475 -4.35 31.26 -20.09
CA ALA A 475 -5.36 32.01 -19.37
C ALA A 475 -6.42 32.59 -20.33
N GLN A 476 -7.68 32.56 -19.91
CA GLN A 476 -8.79 33.21 -20.61
C GLN A 476 -8.77 34.72 -20.39
N SER A 477 -8.35 35.16 -19.21
CA SER A 477 -8.23 36.56 -18.83
C SER A 477 -7.07 36.75 -17.84
N THR A 478 -6.54 37.96 -17.82
CA THR A 478 -5.44 38.36 -16.93
C THR A 478 -5.80 39.71 -16.31
N ILE A 479 -5.72 39.79 -14.98
CA ILE A 479 -6.06 41.00 -14.23
C ILE A 479 -4.81 41.47 -13.47
N PRO A 480 -4.13 42.56 -13.89
CA PRO A 480 -3.08 43.17 -13.11
C PRO A 480 -3.73 43.81 -11.85
N LEU A 481 -3.35 43.32 -10.67
CA LEU A 481 -4.04 43.70 -9.41
C LEU A 481 -3.68 45.07 -8.90
N LEU A 482 -2.52 45.61 -9.24
CA LEU A 482 -2.01 46.89 -8.73
C LEU A 482 -3.00 48.04 -9.00
N GLY A 483 -3.38 48.75 -7.94
CA GLY A 483 -4.24 49.90 -8.01
C GLY A 483 -5.73 49.61 -8.16
N TYR A 484 -6.17 48.38 -8.03
CA TYR A 484 -7.58 48.05 -7.92
C TYR A 484 -8.10 48.36 -6.52
N LEU A 485 -9.36 48.85 -6.43
CA LEU A 485 -10.11 48.93 -5.20
C LEU A 485 -10.78 47.58 -4.92
N VAL A 486 -10.67 47.11 -3.70
CA VAL A 486 -11.28 45.86 -3.24
C VAL A 486 -12.53 46.19 -2.41
N GLU A 487 -13.68 45.68 -2.86
CA GLU A 487 -14.96 45.83 -2.15
C GLU A 487 -15.38 44.47 -1.60
N ASP A 488 -15.44 44.33 -0.29
CA ASP A 488 -15.80 43.09 0.41
C ASP A 488 -17.33 42.94 0.63
N SER A 489 -18.15 43.84 0.14
CA SER A 489 -19.59 43.79 0.34
C SER A 489 -20.32 43.32 -0.93
N PRO A 490 -21.10 42.23 -0.86
CA PRO A 490 -21.92 41.77 -1.99
C PRO A 490 -23.03 42.78 -2.29
N ARG A 491 -23.35 42.96 -3.59
CA ARG A 491 -24.59 43.68 -3.98
C ARG A 491 -25.79 42.75 -3.78
N PRO A 492 -27.01 43.32 -3.69
CA PRO A 492 -28.23 42.52 -3.55
C PRO A 492 -28.44 41.45 -4.66
N THR A 493 -27.80 41.65 -5.81
CA THR A 493 -27.87 40.75 -6.97
C THR A 493 -26.71 39.73 -7.06
N ASP A 494 -25.68 39.88 -6.22
CA ASP A 494 -24.49 39.03 -6.22
C ASP A 494 -24.67 37.86 -5.25
N PRO A 495 -23.94 36.73 -5.45
CA PRO A 495 -23.90 35.67 -4.46
C PRO A 495 -23.47 36.16 -3.07
N PRO A 496 -23.94 35.52 -1.99
CA PRO A 496 -23.75 36.05 -0.61
C PRO A 496 -22.26 36.11 -0.19
N VAL A 497 -21.40 35.25 -0.74
CA VAL A 497 -19.96 35.19 -0.40
C VAL A 497 -19.15 35.78 -1.56
N SER A 498 -19.43 37.04 -1.94
CA SER A 498 -18.77 37.70 -3.06
C SER A 498 -17.92 38.89 -2.64
N PHE A 499 -16.97 39.25 -3.48
CA PHE A 499 -16.13 40.43 -3.40
C PHE A 499 -15.91 41.01 -4.80
N ARG A 500 -15.43 42.24 -4.88
CA ARG A 500 -15.27 42.93 -6.15
C ARG A 500 -13.96 43.67 -6.23
N LEU A 501 -13.38 43.67 -7.45
CA LEU A 501 -12.25 44.47 -7.83
C LEU A 501 -12.71 45.53 -8.81
N SER A 502 -12.49 46.80 -8.51
CA SER A 502 -12.89 47.93 -9.37
C SER A 502 -11.72 48.88 -9.62
N GLN A 503 -11.54 49.25 -10.90
CA GLN A 503 -10.56 50.26 -11.30
C GLN A 503 -11.10 50.97 -12.54
N SER A 504 -11.34 52.30 -12.42
CA SER A 504 -11.87 53.13 -13.51
C SER A 504 -13.16 52.54 -14.14
N LYS A 505 -13.06 51.97 -15.34
CA LYS A 505 -14.19 51.34 -16.07
C LYS A 505 -14.24 49.82 -15.95
N SER A 506 -13.24 49.21 -15.34
CA SER A 506 -13.13 47.76 -15.17
C SER A 506 -13.69 47.33 -13.83
N VAL A 507 -14.61 46.38 -13.85
CA VAL A 507 -15.21 45.78 -12.66
C VAL A 507 -15.22 44.28 -12.80
N HIS A 508 -14.62 43.60 -11.85
CA HIS A 508 -14.54 42.14 -11.77
C HIS A 508 -15.17 41.69 -10.46
N SER A 509 -16.21 40.89 -10.53
CA SER A 509 -16.88 40.33 -9.36
C SER A 509 -16.51 38.86 -9.21
N PHE A 510 -16.21 38.42 -7.99
CA PHE A 510 -15.85 37.08 -7.62
C PHE A 510 -16.75 36.59 -6.49
N ALA A 511 -17.06 35.29 -6.47
CA ALA A 511 -17.74 34.67 -5.33
C ALA A 511 -17.05 33.35 -5.00
N ALA A 512 -16.81 33.11 -3.72
CA ALA A 512 -16.24 31.91 -3.17
C ALA A 512 -17.32 30.94 -2.66
N GLU A 513 -16.96 29.69 -2.45
CA GLU A 513 -17.87 28.66 -1.89
C GLU A 513 -18.09 28.84 -0.37
N SER A 514 -17.13 29.45 0.33
CA SER A 514 -17.22 29.71 1.77
C SER A 514 -16.64 31.07 2.12
N GLU A 515 -17.09 31.66 3.28
CA GLU A 515 -16.54 32.91 3.79
C GLU A 515 -15.06 32.80 4.14
N GLU A 516 -14.61 31.64 4.64
CA GLU A 516 -13.21 31.40 4.94
C GLU A 516 -12.33 31.46 3.67
N LEU A 517 -12.77 30.82 2.59
CA LEU A 517 -12.06 30.86 1.30
C LEU A 517 -12.02 32.28 0.73
N LYS A 518 -13.12 33.04 0.86
CA LYS A 518 -13.18 34.46 0.48
C LYS A 518 -12.14 35.26 1.22
N GLN A 519 -12.05 35.14 2.55
CA GLN A 519 -11.12 35.90 3.38
C GLN A 519 -9.65 35.56 3.04
N ARG A 520 -9.35 34.31 2.72
CA ARG A 520 -8.01 33.91 2.23
C ARG A 520 -7.66 34.61 0.91
N TRP A 521 -8.58 34.65 -0.05
CA TRP A 521 -8.38 35.38 -1.31
C TRP A 521 -8.21 36.88 -1.08
N LEU A 522 -9.06 37.51 -0.24
CA LEU A 522 -9.00 38.94 0.07
C LEU A 522 -7.67 39.30 0.72
N LYS A 523 -7.14 38.50 1.65
CA LYS A 523 -5.83 38.73 2.29
C LYS A 523 -4.73 38.87 1.25
N VAL A 524 -4.64 37.94 0.30
CA VAL A 524 -3.62 37.95 -0.75
C VAL A 524 -3.83 39.10 -1.74
N ILE A 525 -5.07 39.34 -2.15
CA ILE A 525 -5.42 40.39 -3.11
C ILE A 525 -5.16 41.79 -2.50
N HIS A 526 -5.47 42.02 -1.24
CA HIS A 526 -5.21 43.33 -0.56
C HIS A 526 -3.71 43.67 -0.57
N MET A 527 -2.84 42.72 -0.35
CA MET A 527 -1.39 42.92 -0.47
C MET A 527 -1.00 43.26 -1.92
N ALA A 528 -1.51 42.48 -2.88
CA ALA A 528 -1.16 42.66 -4.30
C ALA A 528 -1.64 44.00 -4.88
N VAL A 529 -2.82 44.53 -4.48
CA VAL A 529 -3.34 45.81 -4.99
C VAL A 529 -2.56 47.03 -4.45
N THR A 530 -1.89 46.89 -3.30
CA THR A 530 -1.01 47.94 -2.74
C THR A 530 0.44 47.83 -3.24
N GLY A 531 0.74 46.80 -4.01
CA GLY A 531 2.09 46.53 -4.55
C GLY A 531 3.01 45.79 -3.61
N GLU A 532 2.49 45.28 -2.49
CA GLU A 532 3.19 44.39 -1.60
C GLU A 532 3.17 42.99 -2.20
N VAL A 533 4.35 42.35 -2.32
CA VAL A 533 4.44 40.97 -2.80
C VAL A 533 4.01 40.04 -1.67
N PRO A 534 2.88 39.32 -1.82
CA PRO A 534 2.47 38.34 -0.83
C PRO A 534 3.53 37.26 -0.69
N LYS A 535 3.99 36.99 0.54
CA LYS A 535 4.84 35.83 0.80
C LYS A 535 3.95 34.59 0.82
N PRO A 536 4.42 33.45 0.25
CA PRO A 536 3.71 32.21 0.50
C PRO A 536 3.71 31.98 2.01
N ASP A 537 2.53 32.00 2.63
CA ASP A 537 2.37 31.53 4.01
C ASP A 537 2.87 30.09 4.00
N GLY A 538 3.92 29.81 4.79
CA GLY A 538 4.53 28.50 4.84
C GLY A 538 3.46 27.44 5.04
N VAL A 539 3.44 26.46 4.13
CA VAL A 539 2.54 25.32 4.09
C VAL A 539 1.08 25.71 3.78
N CYS A 540 0.61 25.41 2.59
CA CYS A 540 -0.78 25.06 2.39
C CYS A 540 -1.06 23.91 3.36
N ASP A 541 -1.62 24.24 4.52
CA ASP A 541 -2.11 23.25 5.46
C ASP A 541 -3.37 22.64 4.85
N LEU A 542 -3.16 21.59 4.05
CA LEU A 542 -4.20 20.78 3.40
C LEU A 542 -4.98 19.92 4.42
N SER A 543 -4.70 20.08 5.73
CA SER A 543 -5.35 19.31 6.80
C SER A 543 -6.64 19.93 7.34
N ALA A 544 -7.10 21.06 6.76
CA ALA A 544 -8.30 21.76 7.23
C ALA A 544 -9.33 22.00 6.09
N LEU A 545 -9.52 21.01 5.22
CA LEU A 545 -10.70 20.95 4.34
C LEU A 545 -11.19 19.50 4.23
#